data_7cbfced1b3c27b102d1a392f777c9ee4
#
_entry.id   7cbfced1b3c27b102d1a392f777c9ee4
#
_cell.length_a   1.000
_cell.length_b   1.000
_cell.length_c   1.000
_cell.angle_alpha   90.00
_cell.angle_beta   90.00
_cell.angle_gamma   90.00
#
_symmetry.space_group_name_H-M   'P 1'
#
loop_
_entity.id
_entity.type
_entity.pdbx_description
1 polymer ?
#
loop_
_entity_poly.entity_id
_entity_poly.type
_entity_poly.pdbx_seq_one_letter_code
_entity_poly.pdbx_strand_id
1 'polypeptide(L)'
;ESTADLDPLIDYIGDSKYVLLGEASHGTHEYYTWRAKITQRLIQEKGFSFVAVEGDWPDCYRLNRYAKGYLDSGEDIFSVMNKFNRWPTWMWANWETAAFIEWLKVFNENLPIDKKIGFYGLDVYSFNESMNSIIQFLEKNDLKALAFAKTVQKCFEPYNKDEGRSYAKASSYIPEICEKEIIDLLTEIQKNIPNYNHD
;
A
#
# COMPACT_ATOMS: atom_id res chain seq x y z
N GLU A 1 -26.69 -6.93 -15.31
CA GLU A 1 -25.93 -5.73 -15.71
C GLU A 1 -24.75 -6.18 -16.56
N SER A 2 -24.63 -5.65 -17.76
CA SER A 2 -23.54 -5.95 -18.70
C SER A 2 -22.33 -5.07 -18.39
N THR A 3 -21.11 -5.62 -18.48
CA THR A 3 -19.88 -4.80 -18.41
C THR A 3 -19.79 -3.82 -19.58
N ALA A 4 -20.54 -4.03 -20.66
CA ALA A 4 -20.67 -3.10 -21.79
C ALA A 4 -21.24 -1.73 -21.38
N ASP A 5 -21.99 -1.65 -20.27
CA ASP A 5 -22.49 -0.38 -19.74
C ASP A 5 -21.35 0.60 -19.35
N LEU A 6 -20.13 0.08 -19.18
CA LEU A 6 -18.94 0.88 -18.89
C LEU A 6 -18.19 1.34 -20.16
N ASP A 7 -18.56 0.89 -21.36
CA ASP A 7 -17.85 1.24 -22.61
C ASP A 7 -17.69 2.76 -22.81
N PRO A 8 -18.77 3.57 -22.64
CA PRO A 8 -18.61 5.03 -22.79
C PRO A 8 -17.62 5.65 -21.81
N LEU A 9 -17.52 5.08 -20.58
CA LEU A 9 -16.56 5.54 -19.58
C LEU A 9 -15.12 5.16 -19.98
N ILE A 10 -14.91 3.93 -20.42
CA ILE A 10 -13.60 3.45 -20.87
C ILE A 10 -13.11 4.22 -22.09
N ASP A 11 -14.03 4.54 -23.02
CA ASP A 11 -13.74 5.37 -24.19
C ASP A 11 -13.39 6.81 -23.77
N TYR A 12 -14.14 7.39 -22.84
CA TYR A 12 -13.88 8.73 -22.31
C TYR A 12 -12.52 8.84 -21.59
N ILE A 13 -12.11 7.80 -20.86
CA ILE A 13 -10.78 7.73 -20.21
C ILE A 13 -9.65 7.82 -21.25
N GLY A 14 -9.84 7.24 -22.42
CA GLY A 14 -8.88 7.30 -23.54
C GLY A 14 -7.49 6.81 -23.14
N ASP A 15 -6.47 7.66 -23.37
CA ASP A 15 -5.05 7.39 -23.08
C ASP A 15 -4.55 8.02 -21.77
N SER A 16 -5.46 8.29 -20.84
CA SER A 16 -5.13 8.86 -19.54
C SER A 16 -4.17 7.94 -18.76
N LYS A 17 -3.10 8.52 -18.20
CA LYS A 17 -2.12 7.78 -17.39
C LYS A 17 -2.57 7.56 -15.94
N TYR A 18 -3.49 8.38 -15.46
CA TYR A 18 -4.05 8.32 -14.12
C TYR A 18 -5.57 8.41 -14.19
N VAL A 19 -6.24 7.54 -13.46
CA VAL A 19 -7.70 7.54 -13.31
C VAL A 19 -8.02 7.57 -11.82
N LEU A 20 -8.74 8.58 -11.39
CA LEU A 20 -9.14 8.78 -10.00
C LEU A 20 -10.60 8.39 -9.83
N LEU A 21 -10.86 7.35 -9.04
CA LEU A 21 -12.19 6.82 -8.76
C LEU A 21 -12.59 7.19 -7.34
N GLY A 22 -13.39 8.24 -7.20
CA GLY A 22 -13.90 8.69 -5.90
C GLY A 22 -15.11 7.91 -5.40
N GLU A 23 -15.57 8.26 -4.22
CA GLU A 23 -16.81 7.78 -3.62
C GLU A 23 -17.45 8.87 -2.76
N ALA A 24 -18.78 8.79 -2.58
CA ALA A 24 -19.50 9.75 -1.76
C ALA A 24 -19.51 9.36 -0.27
N SER A 25 -19.35 8.09 0.04
CA SER A 25 -19.23 7.56 1.41
C SER A 25 -18.49 6.24 1.43
N HIS A 26 -17.70 6.00 2.48
CA HIS A 26 -17.07 4.71 2.70
C HIS A 26 -18.11 3.62 3.05
N GLY A 27 -17.79 2.37 2.72
CA GLY A 27 -18.55 1.20 3.13
C GLY A 27 -19.82 0.92 2.31
N THR A 28 -20.05 1.65 1.22
CA THR A 28 -21.17 1.37 0.32
C THR A 28 -20.78 0.30 -0.69
N HIS A 29 -21.46 -0.86 -0.65
CA HIS A 29 -21.20 -2.04 -1.49
C HIS A 29 -21.07 -1.68 -2.99
N GLU A 30 -21.99 -0.89 -3.50
CA GLU A 30 -22.05 -0.54 -4.92
C GLU A 30 -20.82 0.24 -5.37
N TYR A 31 -20.28 1.13 -4.54
CA TYR A 31 -19.05 1.85 -4.89
C TYR A 31 -17.86 0.89 -5.02
N TYR A 32 -17.68 -0.04 -4.08
CA TYR A 32 -16.62 -1.03 -4.18
C TYR A 32 -16.77 -1.92 -5.42
N THR A 33 -18.00 -2.40 -5.66
CA THR A 33 -18.30 -3.26 -6.81
C THR A 33 -18.02 -2.56 -8.13
N TRP A 34 -18.47 -1.32 -8.30
CA TRP A 34 -18.27 -0.58 -9.54
C TRP A 34 -16.82 -0.15 -9.74
N ARG A 35 -16.15 0.32 -8.68
CA ARG A 35 -14.71 0.63 -8.75
C ARG A 35 -13.90 -0.61 -9.12
N ALA A 36 -14.20 -1.77 -8.54
CA ALA A 36 -13.54 -3.02 -8.90
C ALA A 36 -13.73 -3.36 -10.38
N LYS A 37 -14.96 -3.30 -10.89
CA LYS A 37 -15.25 -3.57 -12.32
C LYS A 37 -14.53 -2.60 -13.27
N ILE A 38 -14.56 -1.30 -12.95
CA ILE A 38 -13.85 -0.28 -13.74
C ILE A 38 -12.35 -0.56 -13.71
N THR A 39 -11.78 -0.81 -12.53
CA THR A 39 -10.35 -1.09 -12.35
C THR A 39 -9.92 -2.34 -13.12
N GLN A 40 -10.71 -3.41 -13.10
CA GLN A 40 -10.46 -4.62 -13.88
C GLN A 40 -10.35 -4.32 -15.37
N ARG A 41 -11.27 -3.54 -15.92
CA ARG A 41 -11.24 -3.13 -17.34
C ARG A 41 -10.04 -2.24 -17.65
N LEU A 42 -9.71 -1.30 -16.76
CA LEU A 42 -8.53 -0.44 -16.91
C LEU A 42 -7.23 -1.26 -16.95
N ILE A 43 -7.12 -2.27 -16.11
CA ILE A 43 -5.97 -3.18 -16.12
C ILE A 43 -5.93 -3.99 -17.41
N GLN A 44 -7.06 -4.61 -17.80
CA GLN A 44 -7.12 -5.52 -18.94
C GLN A 44 -7.02 -4.82 -20.29
N GLU A 45 -7.66 -3.65 -20.43
CA GLU A 45 -7.86 -3.00 -21.73
C GLU A 45 -6.93 -1.79 -21.94
N LYS A 46 -6.51 -1.13 -20.86
CA LYS A 46 -5.69 0.09 -20.91
C LYS A 46 -4.27 -0.09 -20.34
N GLY A 47 -3.96 -1.26 -19.78
CA GLY A 47 -2.61 -1.58 -19.31
C GLY A 47 -2.20 -0.85 -18.04
N PHE A 48 -3.14 -0.46 -17.17
CA PHE A 48 -2.80 0.10 -15.87
C PHE A 48 -2.04 -0.94 -15.04
N SER A 49 -0.95 -0.51 -14.40
CA SER A 49 0.04 -1.39 -13.77
C SER A 49 -0.06 -1.48 -12.26
N PHE A 50 -0.86 -0.64 -11.62
CA PHE A 50 -1.10 -0.69 -10.18
C PHE A 50 -2.41 0.00 -9.79
N VAL A 51 -2.88 -0.37 -8.61
CA VAL A 51 -3.99 0.27 -7.90
C VAL A 51 -3.44 0.89 -6.63
N ALA A 52 -3.81 2.15 -6.37
CA ALA A 52 -3.48 2.83 -5.13
C ALA A 52 -4.77 3.32 -4.47
N VAL A 53 -4.91 3.10 -3.17
CA VAL A 53 -6.13 3.38 -2.41
C VAL A 53 -5.85 4.22 -1.18
N GLU A 54 -6.85 4.97 -0.72
CA GLU A 54 -6.87 5.57 0.61
C GLU A 54 -6.93 4.43 1.63
N GLY A 55 -5.81 4.02 2.12
CA GLY A 55 -5.65 2.88 3.02
C GLY A 55 -4.24 2.81 3.57
N ASP A 56 -4.13 2.19 4.75
CA ASP A 56 -2.85 2.11 5.45
C ASP A 56 -1.87 1.22 4.70
N TRP A 57 -0.64 1.69 4.57
CA TRP A 57 0.40 1.01 3.79
C TRP A 57 0.61 -0.46 4.17
N PRO A 58 0.84 -0.84 5.45
CA PRO A 58 1.15 -2.23 5.79
C PRO A 58 0.04 -3.20 5.47
N ASP A 59 -1.22 -2.83 5.73
CA ASP A 59 -2.37 -3.68 5.48
C ASP A 59 -2.60 -3.87 3.97
N CYS A 60 -2.56 -2.79 3.21
CA CYS A 60 -2.66 -2.84 1.75
C CYS A 60 -1.46 -3.59 1.13
N TYR A 61 -0.25 -3.47 1.70
CA TYR A 61 0.91 -4.19 1.22
C TYR A 61 0.82 -5.71 1.43
N ARG A 62 0.12 -6.16 2.49
CA ARG A 62 -0.20 -7.58 2.65
C ARG A 62 -1.10 -8.08 1.53
N LEU A 63 -2.13 -7.30 1.15
CA LEU A 63 -2.98 -7.61 -0.02
C LEU A 63 -2.17 -7.62 -1.32
N ASN A 64 -1.24 -6.68 -1.48
CA ASN A 64 -0.33 -6.65 -2.63
C ASN A 64 0.52 -7.93 -2.72
N ARG A 65 1.13 -8.36 -1.62
CA ARG A 65 1.92 -9.59 -1.58
C ARG A 65 1.09 -10.82 -1.90
N TYR A 66 -0.15 -10.88 -1.40
CA TYR A 66 -1.10 -11.94 -1.73
C TYR A 66 -1.43 -11.95 -3.22
N ALA A 67 -1.82 -10.79 -3.78
CA ALA A 67 -2.17 -10.65 -5.20
C ALA A 67 -1.02 -10.99 -6.14
N LYS A 68 0.24 -10.76 -5.71
CA LYS A 68 1.44 -11.09 -6.49
C LYS A 68 1.93 -12.52 -6.29
N GLY A 69 1.34 -13.28 -5.36
CA GLY A 69 1.76 -14.65 -5.05
C GLY A 69 3.05 -14.73 -4.24
N TYR A 70 3.35 -13.73 -3.41
CA TYR A 70 4.57 -13.66 -2.57
C TYR A 70 4.35 -14.10 -1.13
N LEU A 71 3.14 -14.55 -0.78
CA LEU A 71 2.88 -15.16 0.52
C LEU A 71 3.06 -16.67 0.47
N ASP A 72 3.30 -17.25 1.64
CA ASP A 72 3.48 -18.69 1.77
C ASP A 72 2.25 -19.47 1.27
N SER A 73 2.49 -20.65 0.72
CA SER A 73 1.44 -21.54 0.22
C SER A 73 0.52 -21.96 1.37
N GLY A 74 -0.74 -21.52 1.33
CA GLY A 74 -1.76 -21.87 2.34
C GLY A 74 -2.45 -20.67 3.00
N GLU A 75 -1.97 -19.44 2.81
CA GLU A 75 -2.73 -18.28 3.21
C GLU A 75 -3.85 -17.99 2.18
N ASP A 76 -5.09 -17.92 2.65
CA ASP A 76 -6.22 -17.44 1.87
C ASP A 76 -6.43 -15.94 2.10
N ILE A 77 -7.27 -15.31 1.27
CA ILE A 77 -7.52 -13.86 1.35
C ILE A 77 -8.10 -13.45 2.71
N PHE A 78 -8.92 -14.29 3.32
CA PHE A 78 -9.53 -13.98 4.62
C PHE A 78 -8.53 -14.05 5.74
N SER A 79 -7.59 -14.99 5.69
CA SER A 79 -6.45 -15.07 6.62
C SER A 79 -5.58 -13.81 6.55
N VAL A 80 -5.39 -13.27 5.35
CA VAL A 80 -4.66 -12.01 5.14
C VAL A 80 -5.43 -10.83 5.71
N MET A 81 -6.73 -10.72 5.40
CA MET A 81 -7.59 -9.62 5.86
C MET A 81 -7.84 -9.64 7.37
N ASN A 82 -7.89 -10.80 8.00
CA ASN A 82 -8.02 -10.94 9.44
C ASN A 82 -6.82 -10.39 10.24
N LYS A 83 -5.70 -10.13 9.56
CA LYS A 83 -4.52 -9.46 10.15
C LYS A 83 -4.62 -7.95 10.16
N PHE A 84 -5.67 -7.39 9.54
CA PHE A 84 -5.93 -5.95 9.58
C PHE A 84 -6.34 -5.57 11.00
N ASN A 85 -5.63 -4.65 11.58
CA ASN A 85 -5.84 -4.23 12.97
C ASN A 85 -6.08 -2.73 13.11
N ARG A 86 -5.91 -1.96 12.03
CA ARG A 86 -6.11 -0.52 12.06
C ARG A 86 -7.56 -0.15 11.73
N TRP A 87 -8.15 0.66 12.54
CA TRP A 87 -9.50 1.21 12.28
C TRP A 87 -9.44 2.29 11.17
N PRO A 88 -10.39 2.30 10.23
CA PRO A 88 -11.49 1.34 10.07
C PRO A 88 -11.11 0.11 9.23
N THR A 89 -10.99 -1.05 9.86
CA THR A 89 -10.61 -2.30 9.18
C THR A 89 -11.54 -2.65 8.02
N TRP A 90 -12.86 -2.44 8.20
CA TRP A 90 -13.91 -2.74 7.23
C TRP A 90 -13.75 -1.97 5.91
N MET A 91 -13.01 -0.88 5.88
CA MET A 91 -12.84 -0.07 4.67
C MET A 91 -12.20 -0.88 3.54
N TRP A 92 -11.25 -1.75 3.86
CA TRP A 92 -10.60 -2.64 2.87
C TRP A 92 -10.68 -4.14 3.23
N ALA A 93 -11.00 -4.51 4.47
CA ALA A 93 -11.29 -5.88 4.86
C ALA A 93 -12.79 -6.19 4.67
N ASN A 94 -13.24 -6.24 3.42
CA ASN A 94 -14.61 -6.51 3.03
C ASN A 94 -14.66 -7.49 1.85
N TRP A 95 -15.85 -8.00 1.57
CA TRP A 95 -16.07 -9.04 0.55
C TRP A 95 -15.74 -8.58 -0.87
N GLU A 96 -16.03 -7.34 -1.19
CA GLU A 96 -15.81 -6.75 -2.51
C GLU A 96 -14.31 -6.62 -2.80
N THR A 97 -13.56 -6.18 -1.80
CA THR A 97 -12.10 -6.12 -1.87
C THR A 97 -11.51 -7.54 -1.96
N ALA A 98 -12.02 -8.48 -1.17
CA ALA A 98 -11.58 -9.88 -1.25
C ALA A 98 -11.76 -10.43 -2.66
N ALA A 99 -12.95 -10.25 -3.25
CA ALA A 99 -13.23 -10.72 -4.62
C ALA A 99 -12.34 -10.03 -5.67
N PHE A 100 -12.06 -8.73 -5.51
CA PHE A 100 -11.15 -8.00 -6.40
C PHE A 100 -9.70 -8.50 -6.28
N ILE A 101 -9.21 -8.71 -5.07
CA ILE A 101 -7.84 -9.18 -4.82
C ILE A 101 -7.65 -10.64 -5.28
N GLU A 102 -8.66 -11.51 -5.13
CA GLU A 102 -8.63 -12.87 -5.69
C GLU A 102 -8.57 -12.84 -7.22
N TRP A 103 -9.38 -12.00 -7.85
CA TRP A 103 -9.31 -11.80 -9.29
C TRP A 103 -7.92 -11.30 -9.72
N LEU A 104 -7.35 -10.33 -8.99
CA LEU A 104 -6.05 -9.76 -9.28
C LEU A 104 -4.93 -10.80 -9.15
N LYS A 105 -5.02 -11.70 -8.17
CA LYS A 105 -4.09 -12.81 -7.99
C LYS A 105 -4.10 -13.73 -9.22
N VAL A 106 -5.29 -14.18 -9.64
CA VAL A 106 -5.44 -15.03 -10.83
C VAL A 106 -4.91 -14.33 -12.09
N PHE A 107 -5.19 -13.04 -12.24
CA PHE A 107 -4.66 -12.23 -13.34
C PHE A 107 -3.13 -12.19 -13.33
N ASN A 108 -2.52 -11.99 -12.16
CA ASN A 108 -1.09 -11.92 -11.98
C ASN A 108 -0.35 -13.26 -12.17
N GLU A 109 -1.02 -14.42 -12.03
CA GLU A 109 -0.39 -15.73 -12.22
C GLU A 109 0.21 -15.90 -13.61
N ASN A 110 -0.39 -15.27 -14.62
CA ASN A 110 0.05 -15.36 -16.01
C ASN A 110 1.04 -14.25 -16.42
N LEU A 111 1.43 -13.38 -15.49
CA LEU A 111 2.34 -12.27 -15.76
C LEU A 111 3.76 -12.54 -15.25
N PRO A 112 4.79 -12.09 -16.00
CA PRO A 112 6.15 -12.03 -15.47
C PRO A 112 6.20 -11.21 -14.18
N ILE A 113 7.18 -11.50 -13.31
CA ILE A 113 7.27 -10.90 -11.97
C ILE A 113 7.32 -9.36 -12.00
N ASP A 114 8.03 -8.79 -12.97
CA ASP A 114 8.16 -7.35 -13.19
C ASP A 114 6.92 -6.67 -13.81
N LYS A 115 5.93 -7.48 -14.23
CA LYS A 115 4.67 -7.02 -14.85
C LYS A 115 3.46 -7.24 -13.96
N LYS A 116 3.63 -7.89 -12.81
CA LYS A 116 2.51 -8.14 -11.90
C LYS A 116 1.92 -6.84 -11.38
N ILE A 117 0.61 -6.75 -11.46
CA ILE A 117 -0.17 -5.58 -11.03
C ILE A 117 -0.15 -5.48 -9.50
N GLY A 118 0.16 -4.30 -8.98
CA GLY A 118 0.23 -4.05 -7.55
C GLY A 118 -1.03 -3.42 -6.96
N PHE A 119 -1.20 -3.59 -5.64
CA PHE A 119 -2.23 -2.95 -4.83
C PHE A 119 -1.59 -2.29 -3.62
N TYR A 120 -1.71 -0.96 -3.49
CA TYR A 120 -0.96 -0.17 -2.51
C TYR A 120 -1.88 0.78 -1.75
N GLY A 121 -1.61 0.94 -0.45
CA GLY A 121 -2.16 2.00 0.37
C GLY A 121 -1.34 3.29 0.26
N LEU A 122 -2.00 4.43 0.35
CA LEU A 122 -1.36 5.75 0.27
C LEU A 122 -1.24 6.45 1.63
N ASP A 123 -1.91 5.93 2.67
CA ASP A 123 -1.91 6.54 3.98
C ASP A 123 -0.68 6.17 4.79
N VAL A 124 -0.32 7.08 5.69
CA VAL A 124 0.90 7.00 6.51
C VAL A 124 0.58 6.95 8.02
N TYR A 125 -0.59 6.45 8.38
CA TYR A 125 -1.00 6.40 9.78
C TYR A 125 -0.22 5.38 10.62
N SER A 126 0.30 4.34 9.99
CA SER A 126 1.07 3.27 10.64
C SER A 126 2.57 3.55 10.71
N PHE A 127 2.95 4.74 11.13
CA PHE A 127 4.36 5.11 11.20
C PHE A 127 5.18 4.12 12.02
N ASN A 128 4.69 3.71 13.20
CA ASN A 128 5.42 2.80 14.08
C ASN A 128 5.55 1.39 13.49
N GLU A 129 4.48 0.86 12.90
CA GLU A 129 4.47 -0.45 12.24
C GLU A 129 5.38 -0.45 11.03
N SER A 130 5.33 0.60 10.21
CA SER A 130 6.21 0.78 9.06
C SER A 130 7.67 0.88 9.48
N MET A 131 7.99 1.67 10.50
CA MET A 131 9.34 1.80 11.03
C MET A 131 9.86 0.46 11.58
N ASN A 132 9.03 -0.29 12.32
CA ASN A 132 9.39 -1.62 12.81
C ASN A 132 9.65 -2.60 11.66
N SER A 133 8.85 -2.55 10.60
CA SER A 133 9.04 -3.39 9.41
C SER A 133 10.36 -3.07 8.69
N ILE A 134 10.68 -1.77 8.56
CA ILE A 134 11.96 -1.31 8.01
C ILE A 134 13.13 -1.82 8.86
N ILE A 135 13.05 -1.69 10.18
CA ILE A 135 14.10 -2.14 11.10
C ILE A 135 14.30 -3.66 10.98
N GLN A 136 13.22 -4.45 10.99
CA GLN A 136 13.30 -5.91 10.83
C GLN A 136 13.91 -6.34 9.50
N PHE A 137 13.60 -5.62 8.42
CA PHE A 137 14.23 -5.86 7.12
C PHE A 137 15.73 -5.52 7.17
N LEU A 138 16.09 -4.36 7.69
CA LEU A 138 17.47 -3.88 7.73
C LEU A 138 18.36 -4.72 8.69
N GLU A 139 17.80 -5.28 9.75
CA GLU A 139 18.54 -6.20 10.65
C GLU A 139 19.12 -7.42 9.90
N LYS A 140 18.44 -7.85 8.84
CA LYS A 140 18.87 -9.00 8.04
C LYS A 140 19.72 -8.61 6.83
N ASN A 141 19.55 -7.39 6.30
CA ASN A 141 20.04 -7.03 4.99
C ASN A 141 21.05 -5.89 4.99
N ASP A 142 21.00 -4.96 5.96
CA ASP A 142 21.85 -3.76 5.95
C ASP A 142 22.06 -3.17 7.35
N LEU A 143 23.09 -3.59 8.04
CA LEU A 143 23.42 -3.12 9.40
C LEU A 143 23.79 -1.63 9.45
N LYS A 144 24.27 -1.05 8.33
CA LYS A 144 24.59 0.38 8.27
C LYS A 144 23.32 1.22 8.21
N ALA A 145 22.39 0.91 7.30
CA ALA A 145 21.10 1.56 7.22
C ALA A 145 20.28 1.33 8.49
N LEU A 146 20.41 0.15 9.15
CA LEU A 146 19.80 -0.13 10.45
C LEU A 146 20.18 0.89 11.53
N ALA A 147 21.44 1.31 11.58
CA ALA A 147 21.87 2.31 12.56
C ALA A 147 21.15 3.64 12.37
N PHE A 148 20.95 4.07 11.13
CA PHE A 148 20.14 5.26 10.81
C PHE A 148 18.66 5.06 11.19
N ALA A 149 18.08 3.91 10.86
CA ALA A 149 16.69 3.60 11.19
C ALA A 149 16.42 3.65 12.72
N LYS A 150 17.35 3.11 13.53
CA LYS A 150 17.27 3.18 14.99
C LYS A 150 17.41 4.61 15.51
N THR A 151 18.19 5.45 14.85
CA THR A 151 18.29 6.88 15.20
C THR A 151 16.98 7.62 14.92
N VAL A 152 16.37 7.37 13.75
CA VAL A 152 15.04 7.90 13.41
C VAL A 152 14.01 7.44 14.44
N GLN A 153 13.94 6.14 14.73
CA GLN A 153 13.00 5.58 15.70
C GLN A 153 13.12 6.28 17.05
N LYS A 154 14.35 6.44 17.55
CA LYS A 154 14.62 7.12 18.83
C LYS A 154 14.20 8.60 18.82
N CYS A 155 14.38 9.29 17.68
CA CYS A 155 13.97 10.68 17.54
C CYS A 155 12.44 10.82 17.62
N PHE A 156 11.68 9.87 17.09
CA PHE A 156 10.22 9.85 17.14
C PHE A 156 9.63 9.28 18.44
N GLU A 157 10.42 8.59 19.27
CA GLU A 157 9.95 7.94 20.50
C GLU A 157 9.10 8.84 21.41
N PRO A 158 9.43 10.15 21.63
CA PRO A 158 8.62 11.05 22.44
C PRO A 158 7.22 11.30 21.85
N TYR A 159 7.01 11.06 20.56
CA TYR A 159 5.81 11.38 19.79
C TYR A 159 4.97 10.15 19.42
N ASN A 160 5.35 8.96 19.89
CA ASN A 160 4.71 7.70 19.48
C ASN A 160 3.30 7.46 20.04
N LYS A 161 2.87 8.26 21.05
CA LYS A 161 1.63 8.00 21.80
C LYS A 161 0.35 8.29 21.01
N ASP A 162 0.41 9.11 19.95
CA ASP A 162 -0.75 9.62 19.22
C ASP A 162 -0.57 9.62 17.70
N GLU A 163 0.14 8.60 17.19
CA GLU A 163 0.31 8.36 15.75
C GLU A 163 0.95 9.53 14.99
N GLY A 164 1.84 10.26 15.66
CA GLY A 164 2.57 11.37 15.08
C GLY A 164 1.84 12.72 15.14
N ARG A 165 0.63 12.81 15.73
CA ARG A 165 -0.06 14.10 15.90
C ARG A 165 0.74 15.06 16.79
N SER A 166 1.32 14.56 17.86
CA SER A 166 2.23 15.32 18.71
C SER A 166 3.45 15.81 17.95
N TYR A 167 3.99 14.99 17.05
CA TYR A 167 5.11 15.36 16.18
C TYR A 167 4.70 16.50 15.22
N ALA A 168 3.59 16.36 14.52
CA ALA A 168 3.09 17.40 13.63
C ALA A 168 2.83 18.74 14.35
N LYS A 169 2.35 18.67 15.59
CA LYS A 169 2.17 19.86 16.43
C LYS A 169 3.51 20.46 16.88
N ALA A 170 4.46 19.62 17.30
CA ALA A 170 5.78 20.07 17.72
C ALA A 170 6.59 20.68 16.56
N SER A 171 6.53 20.10 15.36
CA SER A 171 7.21 20.60 14.16
C SER A 171 6.74 21.99 13.73
N SER A 172 5.52 22.41 14.13
CA SER A 172 5.03 23.77 13.89
C SER A 172 5.76 24.83 14.73
N TYR A 173 6.42 24.44 15.83
CA TYR A 173 7.12 25.34 16.75
C TYR A 173 8.64 25.14 16.77
N ILE A 174 9.10 23.93 16.42
CA ILE A 174 10.52 23.57 16.41
C ILE A 174 10.84 23.10 14.99
N PRO A 175 11.46 23.93 14.16
CA PRO A 175 11.90 23.54 12.83
C PRO A 175 12.89 22.37 12.88
N GLU A 176 12.85 21.49 11.87
CA GLU A 176 13.85 20.44 11.63
C GLU A 176 13.91 19.31 12.69
N ILE A 177 12.81 19.04 13.42
CA ILE A 177 12.76 17.88 14.32
C ILE A 177 12.85 16.59 13.47
N CYS A 178 13.85 15.76 13.72
CA CYS A 178 14.09 14.48 13.07
C CYS A 178 14.23 14.53 11.51
N GLU A 179 14.18 15.68 10.88
CA GLU A 179 14.25 15.81 9.43
C GLU A 179 15.60 15.28 8.90
N LYS A 180 16.69 15.68 9.55
CA LYS A 180 18.03 15.24 9.17
C LYS A 180 18.19 13.73 9.28
N GLU A 181 17.73 13.14 10.36
CA GLU A 181 17.79 11.70 10.60
C GLU A 181 17.01 10.91 9.54
N ILE A 182 15.83 11.42 9.14
CA ILE A 182 15.00 10.82 8.09
C ILE A 182 15.71 10.91 6.73
N ILE A 183 16.28 12.07 6.39
CA ILE A 183 17.00 12.28 5.13
C ILE A 183 18.23 11.37 5.08
N ASP A 184 18.98 11.27 6.18
CA ASP A 184 20.15 10.41 6.26
C ASP A 184 19.79 8.94 6.06
N LEU A 185 18.71 8.45 6.69
CA LEU A 185 18.18 7.10 6.50
C LEU A 185 17.73 6.86 5.05
N LEU A 186 16.92 7.75 4.50
CA LEU A 186 16.42 7.64 3.13
C LEU A 186 17.57 7.61 2.13
N THR A 187 18.56 8.49 2.32
CA THR A 187 19.74 8.55 1.47
C THR A 187 20.54 7.25 1.52
N GLU A 188 20.70 6.65 2.70
CA GLU A 188 21.44 5.39 2.85
C GLU A 188 20.67 4.22 2.20
N ILE A 189 19.35 4.12 2.44
CA ILE A 189 18.52 3.11 1.79
C ILE A 189 18.58 3.23 0.28
N GLN A 190 18.44 4.45 -0.28
CA GLN A 190 18.46 4.67 -1.74
C GLN A 190 19.77 4.22 -2.38
N LYS A 191 20.91 4.39 -1.72
CA LYS A 191 22.22 3.90 -2.23
C LYS A 191 22.27 2.38 -2.36
N ASN A 192 21.54 1.68 -1.50
CA ASN A 192 21.62 0.23 -1.38
C ASN A 192 20.43 -0.50 -2.04
N ILE A 193 19.42 0.22 -2.56
CA ILE A 193 18.27 -0.37 -3.28
C ILE A 193 18.69 -1.44 -4.31
N PRO A 194 19.73 -1.22 -5.16
CA PRO A 194 20.14 -2.23 -6.13
C PRO A 194 20.63 -3.54 -5.51
N ASN A 195 21.03 -3.53 -4.24
CA ASN A 195 21.54 -4.68 -3.51
C ASN A 195 20.48 -5.40 -2.67
N TYR A 196 19.29 -4.79 -2.49
CA TYR A 196 18.18 -5.43 -1.78
C TYR A 196 17.48 -6.41 -2.72
N ASN A 197 17.20 -7.61 -2.22
CA ASN A 197 16.39 -8.57 -2.95
C ASN A 197 14.97 -7.99 -3.11
N HIS A 198 14.46 -8.02 -4.33
CA HIS A 198 13.13 -7.55 -4.69
C HIS A 198 12.07 -8.66 -4.56
N ASP A 199 12.16 -9.47 -3.51
CA ASP A 199 11.19 -10.54 -3.21
C ASP A 199 9.94 -9.99 -2.50
#